data_d445e4470c427d47d1f8e369ffaf5253
#
_entry.id   d445e4470c427d47d1f8e369ffaf5253
#
_cell.length_a   1.000
_cell.length_b   1.000
_cell.length_c   1.000
_cell.angle_alpha   90.00
_cell.angle_beta   90.00
_cell.angle_gamma   90.00
#
_symmetry.space_group_name_H-M   'P 1'
#
loop_
_entity.id
_entity.type
_entity.pdbx_description
1 polymer ?
#
loop_
_entity_poly.entity_id
_entity_poly.type
_entity_poly.pdbx_seq_one_letter_code
_entity_poly.pdbx_strand_id
1 'polypeptide(L)'
;MSIREFKVSVDESKIEDLYKRIDLTRWPDEINDDVWTLGTKKSFLKDAVKYWRNDFDWRKHEKQINDFGSYKFKTKDGLETHFIHSKSDDKNSIPILITHGWPGSIQEFFKIIPLLNKYKEGLSFDVICPSMPGYGFSDKPSEKGYDSKKIAEINHELMTALGYKKYVVQGGDWGSTVSKWAAELYPNQVLGLHLNLVIAFPPEKEDPMEGVTDQELSLIHISEPTRRYAISYAVF
;
A
#
# COMPACT_ATOMS: atom_id res chain seq x y z
N MET A 1 13.57 -11.01 -16.37
CA MET A 1 12.33 -10.44 -15.80
C MET A 1 11.16 -10.96 -16.61
N SER A 2 10.13 -11.50 -15.98
CA SER A 2 8.94 -12.02 -16.66
C SER A 2 7.69 -11.63 -15.89
N ILE A 3 6.63 -11.33 -16.62
CA ILE A 3 5.29 -11.08 -16.08
C ILE A 3 4.40 -12.23 -16.54
N ARG A 4 3.57 -12.75 -15.63
CA ARG A 4 2.57 -13.77 -15.94
C ARG A 4 1.26 -13.47 -15.24
N GLU A 5 0.18 -13.88 -15.83
CA GLU A 5 -1.11 -13.86 -15.16
C GLU A 5 -1.06 -14.72 -13.89
N PHE A 6 -1.74 -14.26 -12.87
CA PHE A 6 -1.84 -14.93 -11.59
C PHE A 6 -3.28 -14.87 -11.10
N LYS A 7 -3.87 -16.04 -10.92
CA LYS A 7 -5.20 -16.13 -10.31
C LYS A 7 -5.05 -16.40 -8.83
N VAL A 8 -5.52 -15.48 -8.01
CA VAL A 8 -5.65 -15.73 -6.57
C VAL A 8 -6.67 -16.83 -6.37
N SER A 9 -6.25 -17.90 -5.71
CA SER A 9 -7.08 -19.06 -5.37
C SER A 9 -6.53 -19.66 -4.08
N VAL A 10 -7.09 -19.26 -2.95
CA VAL A 10 -6.68 -19.75 -1.63
C VAL A 10 -7.31 -21.13 -1.41
N ASP A 11 -6.47 -22.09 -1.04
CA ASP A 11 -6.91 -23.45 -0.73
C ASP A 11 -7.94 -23.46 0.41
N GLU A 12 -8.98 -24.27 0.29
CA GLU A 12 -10.07 -24.36 1.28
C GLU A 12 -9.52 -24.78 2.66
N SER A 13 -8.51 -25.62 2.69
CA SER A 13 -7.86 -26.05 3.94
C SER A 13 -7.28 -24.88 4.76
N LYS A 14 -6.84 -23.82 4.09
CA LYS A 14 -6.33 -22.60 4.77
C LYS A 14 -7.47 -21.78 5.38
N ILE A 15 -8.61 -21.75 4.72
CA ILE A 15 -9.81 -21.08 5.23
C ILE A 15 -10.37 -21.86 6.42
N GLU A 16 -10.41 -23.19 6.33
CA GLU A 16 -10.80 -24.05 7.44
C GLU A 16 -9.84 -23.93 8.63
N ASP A 17 -8.52 -23.85 8.39
CA ASP A 17 -7.54 -23.62 9.47
C ASP A 17 -7.74 -22.26 10.13
N LEU A 18 -8.03 -21.20 9.35
CA LEU A 18 -8.41 -19.90 9.89
C LEU A 18 -9.63 -20.00 10.80
N TYR A 19 -10.67 -20.68 10.35
CA TYR A 19 -11.90 -20.86 11.15
C TYR A 19 -11.63 -21.61 12.46
N LYS A 20 -10.83 -22.67 12.42
CA LYS A 20 -10.42 -23.40 13.64
C LYS A 20 -9.67 -22.48 14.61
N ARG A 21 -8.78 -21.64 14.13
CA ARG A 21 -8.05 -20.68 14.97
C ARG A 21 -8.96 -19.62 15.57
N ILE A 22 -9.93 -19.12 14.80
CA ILE A 22 -10.94 -18.19 15.32
C ILE A 22 -11.75 -18.85 16.44
N ASP A 23 -12.22 -20.09 16.24
CA ASP A 23 -13.00 -20.84 17.22
C ASP A 23 -12.22 -21.14 18.51
N LEU A 24 -10.87 -21.25 18.43
CA LEU A 24 -9.96 -21.45 19.55
C LEU A 24 -9.43 -20.17 20.19
N THR A 25 -9.95 -19.00 19.80
CA THR A 25 -9.46 -17.70 20.31
C THR A 25 -9.66 -17.60 21.82
N ARG A 26 -8.58 -17.32 22.54
CA ARG A 26 -8.62 -16.95 23.95
C ARG A 26 -8.79 -15.45 24.09
N TRP A 27 -9.85 -15.04 24.73
CA TRP A 27 -10.15 -13.64 24.96
C TRP A 27 -9.42 -13.13 26.20
N PRO A 28 -8.80 -11.95 26.14
CA PRO A 28 -8.21 -11.34 27.33
C PRO A 28 -9.29 -10.94 28.33
N ASP A 29 -8.89 -10.80 29.59
CA ASP A 29 -9.75 -10.23 30.61
C ASP A 29 -10.01 -8.75 30.36
N GLU A 30 -11.13 -8.23 30.85
CA GLU A 30 -11.56 -6.84 30.73
C GLU A 30 -12.11 -6.37 32.08
N ILE A 31 -11.71 -5.17 32.51
CA ILE A 31 -12.05 -4.67 33.86
C ILE A 31 -13.49 -4.19 33.91
N ASN A 32 -13.93 -3.44 32.90
CA ASN A 32 -15.30 -2.94 32.78
C ASN A 32 -15.65 -2.77 31.32
N ASP A 33 -16.73 -3.42 30.90
CA ASP A 33 -17.07 -3.58 29.48
C ASP A 33 -17.79 -2.39 28.86
N ASP A 34 -18.17 -1.38 29.62
CA ASP A 34 -19.10 -0.35 29.07
C ASP A 34 -18.42 0.81 28.35
N VAL A 35 -17.10 0.90 28.36
CA VAL A 35 -16.37 2.05 27.82
C VAL A 35 -15.14 1.67 27.00
N TRP A 36 -14.80 2.49 26.04
CA TRP A 36 -13.61 2.35 25.18
C TRP A 36 -12.35 3.01 25.77
N THR A 37 -12.32 3.31 27.05
CA THR A 37 -11.22 4.07 27.68
C THR A 37 -9.89 3.33 27.70
N LEU A 38 -9.93 2.00 27.74
CA LEU A 38 -8.73 1.15 27.79
C LEU A 38 -8.35 0.54 26.42
N GLY A 39 -9.03 0.93 25.38
CA GLY A 39 -8.81 0.40 24.03
C GLY A 39 -10.06 -0.24 23.44
N THR A 40 -9.87 -1.24 22.59
CA THR A 40 -10.99 -1.92 21.89
C THR A 40 -11.85 -2.72 22.87
N LYS A 41 -13.14 -2.39 22.92
CA LYS A 41 -14.15 -3.08 23.73
C LYS A 41 -14.24 -4.56 23.33
N LYS A 42 -14.15 -5.46 24.30
CA LYS A 42 -14.15 -6.91 24.06
C LYS A 42 -15.44 -7.41 23.43
N SER A 43 -16.59 -6.89 23.83
CA SER A 43 -17.88 -7.26 23.23
C SER A 43 -17.91 -6.91 21.74
N PHE A 44 -17.50 -5.68 21.36
CA PHE A 44 -17.38 -5.29 19.96
C PHE A 44 -16.44 -6.21 19.17
N LEU A 45 -15.27 -6.54 19.74
CA LEU A 45 -14.32 -7.43 19.06
C LEU A 45 -14.89 -8.83 18.88
N LYS A 46 -15.61 -9.36 19.86
CA LYS A 46 -16.31 -10.64 19.75
C LYS A 46 -17.36 -10.64 18.64
N ASP A 47 -18.14 -9.57 18.51
CA ASP A 47 -19.14 -9.43 17.44
C ASP A 47 -18.46 -9.32 16.06
N ALA A 48 -17.38 -8.57 15.94
CA ALA A 48 -16.59 -8.47 14.72
C ALA A 48 -15.98 -9.82 14.30
N VAL A 49 -15.44 -10.58 15.26
CA VAL A 49 -14.88 -11.91 15.01
C VAL A 49 -15.98 -12.92 14.67
N LYS A 50 -17.16 -12.84 15.31
CA LYS A 50 -18.33 -13.64 14.95
C LYS A 50 -18.77 -13.38 13.51
N TYR A 51 -18.83 -12.11 13.10
CA TYR A 51 -19.08 -11.73 11.71
C TYR A 51 -18.02 -12.34 10.77
N TRP A 52 -16.74 -12.17 11.10
CA TRP A 52 -15.64 -12.73 10.31
C TRP A 52 -15.76 -14.26 10.14
N ARG A 53 -16.13 -14.95 11.21
CA ARG A 53 -16.28 -16.40 11.22
C ARG A 53 -17.47 -16.91 10.40
N ASN A 54 -18.61 -16.20 10.44
CA ASN A 54 -19.88 -16.73 9.97
C ASN A 54 -20.38 -16.06 8.69
N ASP A 55 -20.10 -14.76 8.50
CA ASP A 55 -20.76 -13.95 7.48
C ASP A 55 -19.77 -13.36 6.46
N PHE A 56 -18.46 -13.35 6.78
CA PHE A 56 -17.44 -12.86 5.87
C PHE A 56 -17.16 -13.86 4.75
N ASP A 57 -17.44 -13.46 3.51
CA ASP A 57 -17.22 -14.28 2.32
C ASP A 57 -15.84 -13.96 1.68
N TRP A 58 -14.82 -14.78 2.00
CA TRP A 58 -13.51 -14.67 1.38
C TRP A 58 -13.57 -14.81 -0.15
N ARG A 59 -14.39 -15.70 -0.69
CA ARG A 59 -14.45 -15.97 -2.13
C ARG A 59 -14.92 -14.77 -2.93
N LYS A 60 -15.79 -13.95 -2.36
CA LYS A 60 -16.18 -12.66 -2.94
C LYS A 60 -15.00 -11.70 -3.07
N HIS A 61 -14.16 -11.59 -2.03
CA HIS A 61 -12.97 -10.73 -2.05
C HIS A 61 -11.87 -11.28 -2.97
N GLU A 62 -11.67 -12.59 -2.98
CA GLU A 62 -10.76 -13.28 -3.90
C GLU A 62 -11.15 -13.02 -5.37
N LYS A 63 -12.43 -13.13 -5.69
CA LYS A 63 -12.96 -12.76 -7.01
C LYS A 63 -12.68 -11.30 -7.34
N GLN A 64 -12.90 -10.38 -6.41
CA GLN A 64 -12.66 -8.95 -6.61
C GLN A 64 -11.18 -8.65 -6.94
N ILE A 65 -10.23 -9.30 -6.26
CA ILE A 65 -8.80 -9.18 -6.57
C ILE A 65 -8.54 -9.61 -8.01
N ASN A 66 -9.09 -10.75 -8.41
CA ASN A 66 -8.89 -11.31 -9.75
C ASN A 66 -9.54 -10.44 -10.85
N ASP A 67 -10.68 -9.81 -10.57
CA ASP A 67 -11.40 -8.95 -11.52
C ASP A 67 -10.61 -7.66 -11.89
N PHE A 68 -9.68 -7.20 -11.04
CA PHE A 68 -8.80 -6.05 -11.31
C PHE A 68 -7.61 -6.37 -12.23
N GLY A 69 -7.39 -7.63 -12.61
CA GLY A 69 -6.22 -8.07 -13.34
C GLY A 69 -5.02 -8.28 -12.41
N SER A 70 -4.84 -9.52 -12.01
CA SER A 70 -3.84 -9.97 -11.05
C SER A 70 -2.69 -10.67 -11.76
N TYR A 71 -1.45 -10.32 -11.41
CA TYR A 71 -0.24 -10.77 -12.08
C TYR A 71 0.88 -11.05 -11.07
N LYS A 72 1.87 -11.83 -11.51
CA LYS A 72 3.17 -11.99 -10.84
C LYS A 72 4.28 -11.44 -11.73
N PHE A 73 5.19 -10.73 -11.12
CA PHE A 73 6.41 -10.22 -11.71
C PHE A 73 7.62 -10.86 -11.06
N LYS A 74 8.48 -11.49 -11.84
CA LYS A 74 9.75 -12.05 -11.36
C LYS A 74 10.85 -11.01 -11.50
N THR A 75 11.38 -10.57 -10.37
CA THR A 75 12.48 -9.59 -10.25
C THR A 75 13.80 -10.18 -10.77
N LYS A 76 14.85 -9.35 -10.91
CA LYS A 76 16.19 -9.79 -11.31
C LYS A 76 16.83 -10.74 -10.31
N ASP A 77 16.57 -10.54 -9.03
CA ASP A 77 17.07 -11.40 -7.94
C ASP A 77 16.18 -12.63 -7.68
N GLY A 78 15.17 -12.84 -8.53
CA GLY A 78 14.37 -14.06 -8.56
C GLY A 78 13.12 -14.06 -7.68
N LEU A 79 12.86 -12.99 -6.91
CA LEU A 79 11.65 -12.84 -6.10
C LEU A 79 10.42 -12.67 -7.00
N GLU A 80 9.31 -13.34 -6.71
CA GLU A 80 8.04 -13.11 -7.38
C GLU A 80 7.17 -12.13 -6.57
N THR A 81 6.90 -10.96 -7.13
CA THR A 81 5.98 -9.99 -6.55
C THR A 81 4.62 -10.05 -7.25
N HIS A 82 3.57 -10.03 -6.46
CA HIS A 82 2.21 -9.91 -6.92
C HIS A 82 1.85 -8.44 -7.16
N PHE A 83 1.07 -8.16 -8.20
CA PHE A 83 0.54 -6.83 -8.44
C PHE A 83 -0.81 -6.86 -9.17
N ILE A 84 -1.59 -5.82 -8.98
CA ILE A 84 -2.76 -5.51 -9.80
C ILE A 84 -2.33 -4.56 -10.90
N HIS A 85 -2.83 -4.80 -12.12
CA HIS A 85 -2.70 -3.90 -13.25
C HIS A 85 -4.07 -3.66 -13.87
N SER A 86 -4.68 -2.55 -13.50
CA SER A 86 -5.99 -2.13 -14.00
C SER A 86 -5.81 -1.00 -15.02
N LYS A 87 -6.15 -1.27 -16.26
CA LYS A 87 -6.01 -0.31 -17.37
C LYS A 87 -7.24 0.56 -17.51
N SER A 88 -7.01 1.81 -17.91
CA SER A 88 -8.05 2.68 -18.45
C SER A 88 -8.41 2.29 -19.88
N ASP A 89 -9.63 2.61 -20.29
CA ASP A 89 -10.05 2.53 -21.70
C ASP A 89 -9.46 3.68 -22.55
N ASP A 90 -8.94 4.72 -21.91
CA ASP A 90 -8.30 5.84 -22.58
C ASP A 90 -6.86 5.50 -22.99
N LYS A 91 -6.56 5.65 -24.27
CA LYS A 91 -5.22 5.40 -24.82
C LYS A 91 -4.14 6.38 -24.35
N ASN A 92 -4.57 7.54 -23.82
CA ASN A 92 -3.67 8.58 -23.30
C ASN A 92 -3.57 8.53 -21.77
N SER A 93 -4.01 7.45 -21.14
CA SER A 93 -3.94 7.27 -19.70
C SER A 93 -2.49 7.40 -19.18
N ILE A 94 -2.36 7.99 -18.01
CA ILE A 94 -1.08 8.15 -17.33
C ILE A 94 -0.85 6.93 -16.41
N PRO A 95 0.28 6.23 -16.51
CA PRO A 95 0.56 5.15 -15.56
C PRO A 95 0.76 5.70 -14.15
N ILE A 96 0.07 5.12 -13.17
CA ILE A 96 0.26 5.43 -11.75
C ILE A 96 0.60 4.17 -10.97
N LEU A 97 1.70 4.23 -10.25
CA LEU A 97 2.15 3.20 -9.33
C LEU A 97 1.73 3.58 -7.91
N ILE A 98 0.88 2.75 -7.29
CA ILE A 98 0.36 3.01 -5.94
C ILE A 98 0.87 1.95 -4.98
N THR A 99 1.62 2.36 -3.96
CA THR A 99 2.24 1.46 -2.98
C THR A 99 1.55 1.59 -1.62
N HIS A 100 1.10 0.44 -1.08
CA HIS A 100 0.45 0.36 0.23
C HIS A 100 1.46 0.46 1.40
N GLY A 101 0.95 0.48 2.63
CA GLY A 101 1.71 0.49 3.86
C GLY A 101 1.52 -0.74 4.75
N TRP A 102 1.94 -0.64 6.00
CA TRP A 102 1.75 -1.66 7.02
C TRP A 102 0.65 -1.19 8.01
N PRO A 103 -0.25 -2.08 8.43
CA PRO A 103 -0.41 -3.50 8.10
C PRO A 103 -1.30 -3.73 6.86
N GLY A 104 -1.36 -2.78 5.96
CA GLY A 104 -2.25 -2.75 4.82
C GLY A 104 -1.93 -3.72 3.68
N SER A 105 -2.64 -3.52 2.59
CA SER A 105 -2.49 -4.32 1.37
C SER A 105 -3.07 -3.56 0.16
N ILE A 106 -2.95 -4.15 -1.02
CA ILE A 106 -3.59 -3.65 -2.25
C ILE A 106 -5.10 -3.40 -2.12
N GLN A 107 -5.77 -4.04 -1.15
CA GLN A 107 -7.20 -3.87 -0.92
C GLN A 107 -7.60 -2.44 -0.56
N GLU A 108 -6.69 -1.66 0.01
CA GLU A 108 -6.89 -0.23 0.30
C GLU A 108 -7.30 0.56 -0.94
N PHE A 109 -6.88 0.12 -2.12
CA PHE A 109 -7.06 0.85 -3.38
C PHE A 109 -8.27 0.40 -4.20
N PHE A 110 -8.99 -0.65 -3.81
CA PHE A 110 -10.10 -1.21 -4.59
C PHE A 110 -11.23 -0.21 -4.89
N LYS A 111 -11.45 0.75 -4.00
CA LYS A 111 -12.46 1.79 -4.21
C LYS A 111 -11.99 2.89 -5.15
N ILE A 112 -10.69 3.21 -5.14
CA ILE A 112 -10.15 4.31 -5.94
C ILE A 112 -9.74 3.86 -7.35
N ILE A 113 -9.35 2.61 -7.56
CA ILE A 113 -8.94 2.08 -8.86
C ILE A 113 -9.98 2.39 -9.96
N PRO A 114 -11.29 2.06 -9.79
CA PRO A 114 -12.28 2.34 -10.83
C PRO A 114 -12.50 3.84 -11.09
N LEU A 115 -12.21 4.68 -10.10
CA LEU A 115 -12.33 6.14 -10.25
C LEU A 115 -11.14 6.71 -11.04
N LEU A 116 -9.94 6.19 -10.82
CA LEU A 116 -8.72 6.58 -11.53
C LEU A 116 -8.71 6.09 -12.98
N ASN A 117 -9.26 4.91 -13.26
CA ASN A 117 -9.35 4.39 -14.62
C ASN A 117 -10.32 5.19 -15.51
N LYS A 118 -11.32 5.86 -14.91
CA LYS A 118 -12.31 6.63 -15.68
C LYS A 118 -11.73 7.95 -16.14
N TYR A 119 -11.88 8.22 -17.43
CA TYR A 119 -11.56 9.53 -17.99
C TYR A 119 -12.46 10.60 -17.35
N LYS A 120 -11.85 11.59 -16.72
CA LYS A 120 -12.53 12.74 -16.14
C LYS A 120 -11.65 13.98 -16.29
N GLU A 121 -12.22 15.06 -16.79
CA GLU A 121 -11.54 16.36 -16.92
C GLU A 121 -10.20 16.31 -17.68
N GLY A 122 -10.08 15.38 -18.64
CA GLY A 122 -8.86 15.20 -19.42
C GLY A 122 -7.83 14.27 -18.82
N LEU A 123 -8.13 13.61 -17.68
CA LEU A 123 -7.21 12.69 -17.00
C LEU A 123 -7.82 11.31 -16.80
N SER A 124 -7.01 10.30 -16.99
CA SER A 124 -7.28 8.91 -16.62
C SER A 124 -5.95 8.21 -16.34
N PHE A 125 -6.00 7.12 -15.58
CA PHE A 125 -4.79 6.43 -15.16
C PHE A 125 -4.85 4.93 -15.45
N ASP A 126 -3.72 4.38 -15.90
CA ASP A 126 -3.44 2.95 -15.77
C ASP A 126 -2.90 2.72 -14.36
N VAL A 127 -3.59 1.92 -13.57
CA VAL A 127 -3.28 1.76 -12.14
C VAL A 127 -2.49 0.48 -11.91
N ILE A 128 -1.31 0.61 -11.32
CA ILE A 128 -0.43 -0.49 -10.94
C ILE A 128 -0.31 -0.48 -9.41
N CYS A 129 -0.77 -1.56 -8.75
CA CYS A 129 -0.70 -1.71 -7.29
C CYS A 129 0.09 -2.98 -6.95
N PRO A 130 1.40 -2.89 -6.67
CA PRO A 130 2.16 -4.03 -6.20
C PRO A 130 1.82 -4.35 -4.73
N SER A 131 1.77 -5.64 -4.40
CA SER A 131 1.94 -6.10 -3.04
C SER A 131 3.42 -6.07 -2.70
N MET A 132 3.81 -5.34 -1.67
CA MET A 132 5.23 -5.27 -1.27
C MET A 132 5.79 -6.68 -0.98
N PRO A 133 7.10 -6.91 -1.15
CA PRO A 133 7.75 -8.16 -0.75
C PRO A 133 7.36 -8.57 0.68
N GLY A 134 6.92 -9.82 0.85
CA GLY A 134 6.41 -10.33 2.13
C GLY A 134 4.94 -10.04 2.44
N TYR A 135 4.24 -9.27 1.62
CA TYR A 135 2.83 -8.95 1.79
C TYR A 135 1.95 -9.65 0.76
N GLY A 136 0.72 -9.88 1.13
CA GLY A 136 -0.32 -10.45 0.27
C GLY A 136 0.14 -11.73 -0.43
N PHE A 137 0.18 -11.71 -1.75
CA PHE A 137 0.58 -12.85 -2.57
C PHE A 137 2.02 -12.71 -3.14
N SER A 138 2.80 -11.73 -2.70
CA SER A 138 4.22 -11.62 -2.99
C SER A 138 5.04 -12.61 -2.18
N ASP A 139 6.15 -13.06 -2.74
CA ASP A 139 7.08 -13.91 -2.03
C ASP A 139 7.71 -13.17 -0.84
N LYS A 140 8.11 -13.95 0.15
CA LYS A 140 8.85 -13.44 1.30
C LYS A 140 10.32 -13.37 0.97
N PRO A 141 11.00 -12.23 1.20
CA PRO A 141 12.44 -12.18 1.08
C PRO A 141 13.11 -13.20 2.01
N SER A 142 14.10 -13.91 1.49
CA SER A 142 14.94 -14.85 2.27
C SER A 142 16.23 -14.19 2.77
N GLU A 143 16.55 -12.99 2.27
CA GLU A 143 17.77 -12.26 2.58
C GLU A 143 17.44 -10.87 3.18
N LYS A 144 18.43 -10.27 3.84
CA LYS A 144 18.36 -8.90 4.37
C LYS A 144 18.43 -7.86 3.23
N GLY A 145 17.99 -6.62 3.49
CA GLY A 145 18.17 -5.50 2.58
C GLY A 145 16.93 -5.12 1.78
N TYR A 146 15.76 -5.71 2.05
CA TYR A 146 14.49 -5.32 1.44
C TYR A 146 13.86 -4.13 2.18
N ASP A 147 14.58 -3.01 2.20
CA ASP A 147 14.12 -1.73 2.72
C ASP A 147 13.28 -0.96 1.67
N SER A 148 12.82 0.23 2.03
CA SER A 148 12.00 1.09 1.14
C SER A 148 12.71 1.44 -0.16
N LYS A 149 14.04 1.59 -0.14
CA LYS A 149 14.85 1.88 -1.32
C LYS A 149 14.85 0.68 -2.27
N LYS A 150 15.12 -0.52 -1.75
CA LYS A 150 15.09 -1.76 -2.54
C LYS A 150 13.70 -2.04 -3.11
N ILE A 151 12.64 -1.77 -2.36
CA ILE A 151 11.26 -1.92 -2.85
C ILE A 151 10.98 -0.91 -3.98
N ALA A 152 11.49 0.32 -3.89
CA ALA A 152 11.38 1.31 -4.97
C ALA A 152 12.11 0.85 -6.25
N GLU A 153 13.29 0.22 -6.12
CA GLU A 153 14.00 -0.37 -7.25
C GLU A 153 13.20 -1.50 -7.92
N ILE A 154 12.62 -2.41 -7.12
CA ILE A 154 11.74 -3.49 -7.61
C ILE A 154 10.52 -2.92 -8.33
N ASN A 155 9.90 -1.90 -7.77
CA ASN A 155 8.75 -1.22 -8.36
C ASN A 155 9.11 -0.54 -9.70
N HIS A 156 10.29 0.07 -9.79
CA HIS A 156 10.79 0.63 -11.05
C HIS A 156 11.07 -0.46 -12.10
N GLU A 157 11.64 -1.61 -11.68
CA GLU A 157 11.82 -2.77 -12.56
C GLU A 157 10.47 -3.26 -13.12
N LEU A 158 9.44 -3.32 -12.27
CA LEU A 158 8.09 -3.68 -12.68
C LEU A 158 7.54 -2.71 -13.74
N MET A 159 7.60 -1.40 -13.48
CA MET A 159 7.13 -0.38 -14.42
C MET A 159 7.87 -0.47 -15.78
N THR A 160 9.17 -0.69 -15.74
CA THR A 160 10.00 -0.91 -16.93
C THR A 160 9.58 -2.17 -17.69
N ALA A 161 9.34 -3.28 -16.97
CA ALA A 161 8.91 -4.55 -17.58
C ALA A 161 7.51 -4.46 -18.20
N LEU A 162 6.64 -3.59 -17.67
CA LEU A 162 5.33 -3.25 -18.26
C LEU A 162 5.44 -2.33 -19.48
N GLY A 163 6.63 -1.78 -19.78
CA GLY A 163 6.88 -0.89 -20.91
C GLY A 163 6.62 0.60 -20.62
N TYR A 164 6.34 0.95 -19.36
CA TYR A 164 6.11 2.34 -18.96
C TYR A 164 7.44 3.09 -18.79
N LYS A 165 7.68 4.06 -19.66
CA LYS A 165 8.88 4.91 -19.64
C LYS A 165 8.79 6.05 -18.61
N LYS A 166 7.57 6.52 -18.36
CA LYS A 166 7.26 7.59 -17.41
C LYS A 166 5.98 7.24 -16.66
N TYR A 167 5.91 7.57 -15.38
CA TYR A 167 4.76 7.24 -14.51
C TYR A 167 4.70 8.17 -13.31
N VAL A 168 3.54 8.24 -12.68
CA VAL A 168 3.32 8.91 -11.39
C VAL A 168 3.47 7.87 -10.28
N VAL A 169 3.95 8.28 -9.09
CA VAL A 169 4.04 7.43 -7.91
C VAL A 169 3.17 7.99 -6.78
N GLN A 170 2.49 7.10 -6.08
CA GLN A 170 1.67 7.42 -4.91
C GLN A 170 1.96 6.45 -3.79
N GLY A 171 1.98 6.95 -2.54
CA GLY A 171 2.13 6.12 -1.36
C GLY A 171 1.70 6.77 -0.06
N GLY A 172 1.31 5.94 0.87
CA GLY A 172 1.05 6.29 2.26
C GLY A 172 1.78 5.33 3.19
N ASP A 173 2.03 5.73 4.45
CA ASP A 173 2.77 4.91 5.41
C ASP A 173 4.13 4.45 4.83
N TRP A 174 4.48 3.15 4.86
CA TRP A 174 5.68 2.64 4.19
C TRP A 174 5.69 2.91 2.68
N GLY A 175 4.51 2.91 2.04
CA GLY A 175 4.40 3.29 0.63
C GLY A 175 4.85 4.72 0.36
N SER A 176 4.78 5.63 1.33
CA SER A 176 5.29 7.00 1.17
C SER A 176 6.81 7.04 1.07
N THR A 177 7.50 6.27 1.91
CA THR A 177 8.97 6.17 1.86
C THR A 177 9.45 5.48 0.58
N VAL A 178 8.73 4.44 0.13
CA VAL A 178 8.99 3.76 -1.16
C VAL A 178 8.80 4.73 -2.32
N SER A 179 7.70 5.50 -2.35
CA SER A 179 7.42 6.46 -3.43
C SER A 179 8.41 7.62 -3.44
N LYS A 180 8.84 8.10 -2.27
CA LYS A 180 9.91 9.09 -2.14
C LYS A 180 11.22 8.57 -2.76
N TRP A 181 11.65 7.34 -2.40
CA TRP A 181 12.83 6.73 -3.00
C TRP A 181 12.70 6.55 -4.51
N ALA A 182 11.52 6.17 -5.01
CA ALA A 182 11.31 6.06 -6.45
C ALA A 182 11.50 7.41 -7.17
N ALA A 183 10.98 8.50 -6.60
CA ALA A 183 11.15 9.84 -7.17
C ALA A 183 12.62 10.32 -7.10
N GLU A 184 13.35 9.99 -6.04
CA GLU A 184 14.75 10.34 -5.85
C GLU A 184 15.68 9.56 -6.79
N LEU A 185 15.47 8.26 -6.92
CA LEU A 185 16.31 7.39 -7.75
C LEU A 185 16.03 7.55 -9.26
N TYR A 186 14.78 7.86 -9.62
CA TYR A 186 14.32 7.87 -11.00
C TYR A 186 13.64 9.18 -11.42
N PRO A 187 14.29 10.36 -11.22
CA PRO A 187 13.68 11.68 -11.45
C PRO A 187 13.28 11.91 -12.91
N ASN A 188 13.91 11.21 -13.86
CA ASN A 188 13.57 11.32 -15.27
C ASN A 188 12.35 10.46 -15.68
N GLN A 189 11.99 9.47 -14.88
CA GLN A 189 10.89 8.54 -15.13
C GLN A 189 9.65 8.88 -14.30
N VAL A 190 9.83 9.42 -13.10
CA VAL A 190 8.74 9.82 -12.21
C VAL A 190 8.26 11.21 -12.61
N LEU A 191 7.02 11.28 -13.12
CA LEU A 191 6.36 12.51 -13.54
C LEU A 191 5.82 13.35 -12.38
N GLY A 192 5.49 12.69 -11.29
CA GLY A 192 4.91 13.32 -10.10
C GLY A 192 4.89 12.36 -8.92
N LEU A 193 4.94 12.94 -7.73
CA LEU A 193 4.92 12.24 -6.46
C LEU A 193 3.72 12.73 -5.64
N HIS A 194 2.83 11.80 -5.24
CA HIS A 194 1.74 12.09 -4.33
C HIS A 194 1.91 11.28 -3.04
N LEU A 195 1.88 11.96 -1.90
CA LEU A 195 2.03 11.35 -0.58
C LEU A 195 0.85 11.77 0.33
N ASN A 196 0.22 10.81 0.98
CA ASN A 196 -0.74 11.07 2.05
C ASN A 196 -0.14 10.92 3.46
N LEU A 197 1.15 10.65 3.54
CA LEU A 197 1.99 10.74 4.74
C LEU A 197 3.38 11.19 4.33
N VAL A 198 3.79 12.37 4.75
CA VAL A 198 5.15 12.87 4.50
C VAL A 198 6.03 12.55 5.70
N ILE A 199 7.04 11.70 5.47
CA ILE A 199 8.06 11.37 6.46
C ILE A 199 9.38 11.99 5.99
N ALA A 200 9.91 12.89 6.79
CA ALA A 200 11.25 13.49 6.60
C ALA A 200 12.05 13.31 7.88
N PHE A 201 13.32 13.00 7.71
CA PHE A 201 14.29 12.96 8.81
C PHE A 201 15.23 14.15 8.69
N PRO A 202 15.72 14.67 9.81
CA PRO A 202 16.76 15.69 9.77
C PRO A 202 17.97 15.21 8.95
N PRO A 203 18.65 16.10 8.23
CA PRO A 203 19.86 15.73 7.51
C PRO A 203 20.93 15.23 8.49
N GLU A 204 21.76 14.27 8.04
CA GLU A 204 22.93 13.79 8.79
C GLU A 204 24.04 14.87 8.74
N LYS A 205 23.91 15.89 9.59
CA LYS A 205 24.89 16.99 9.80
C LYS A 205 25.21 17.07 11.28
N GLU A 206 26.34 17.71 11.62
CA GLU A 206 26.74 18.00 13.01
C GLU A 206 25.64 18.80 13.75
N ASP A 207 25.06 19.79 13.08
CA ASP A 207 23.84 20.48 13.53
C ASP A 207 22.67 20.21 12.55
N PRO A 208 21.74 19.32 12.90
CA PRO A 208 20.56 19.05 12.07
C PRO A 208 19.65 20.26 11.85
N MET A 209 19.77 21.29 12.69
CA MET A 209 18.98 22.53 12.64
C MET A 209 19.71 23.68 11.90
N GLU A 210 20.92 23.44 11.42
CA GLU A 210 21.68 24.46 10.68
C GLU A 210 20.91 24.93 9.44
N GLY A 211 20.64 26.22 9.35
CA GLY A 211 19.91 26.87 8.25
C GLY A 211 18.40 26.81 8.38
N VAL A 212 17.87 26.24 9.45
CA VAL A 212 16.42 26.26 9.74
C VAL A 212 16.02 27.61 10.31
N THR A 213 15.05 28.28 9.72
CA THR A 213 14.53 29.56 10.18
C THR A 213 13.56 29.41 11.33
N ASP A 214 13.35 30.46 12.14
CA ASP A 214 12.35 30.46 13.22
C ASP A 214 10.93 30.20 12.69
N GLN A 215 10.63 30.59 11.44
CA GLN A 215 9.36 30.32 10.80
C GLN A 215 9.19 28.83 10.50
N GLU A 216 10.23 28.15 10.01
CA GLU A 216 10.22 26.69 9.77
C GLU A 216 10.15 25.93 11.09
N LEU A 217 10.87 26.38 12.13
CA LEU A 217 10.77 25.82 13.48
C LEU A 217 9.33 25.92 14.03
N SER A 218 8.65 27.02 13.77
CA SER A 218 7.26 27.18 14.20
C SER A 218 6.31 26.16 13.55
N LEU A 219 6.61 25.72 12.31
CA LEU A 219 5.81 24.72 11.59
C LEU A 219 5.93 23.32 12.21
N ILE A 220 7.04 23.00 12.87
CA ILE A 220 7.21 21.71 13.58
C ILE A 220 6.20 21.61 14.74
N HIS A 221 5.86 22.73 15.37
CA HIS A 221 4.89 22.79 16.47
C HIS A 221 3.41 22.86 16.02
N ILE A 222 3.16 23.08 14.72
CA ILE A 222 1.80 23.14 14.15
C ILE A 222 1.29 21.74 13.75
N SER A 223 2.01 20.67 14.02
CA SER A 223 1.59 19.30 13.68
C SER A 223 0.38 18.79 14.47
N GLU A 224 -0.23 19.65 15.29
CA GLU A 224 -1.32 19.25 16.18
C GLU A 224 -2.61 19.61 15.56
N PRO A 225 -3.38 19.82 14.99
CA PRO A 225 -4.78 19.51 14.84
C PRO A 225 -5.18 18.82 13.55
N THR A 226 -4.24 18.34 12.79
CA THR A 226 -4.52 17.66 11.51
C THR A 226 -5.09 16.24 11.66
N ARG A 227 -5.42 15.80 12.87
CA ARG A 227 -6.16 14.55 13.11
C ARG A 227 -7.51 14.46 12.38
N ARG A 228 -8.04 15.57 11.84
CA ARG A 228 -9.32 15.58 11.12
C ARG A 228 -9.19 15.62 9.59
N TYR A 229 -8.02 15.93 9.03
CA TYR A 229 -7.84 16.05 7.58
C TYR A 229 -6.46 15.52 7.20
N ALA A 230 -6.44 14.43 6.43
CA ALA A 230 -5.24 14.01 5.76
C ALA A 230 -4.90 15.05 4.69
N ILE A 231 -3.78 15.74 4.84
CA ILE A 231 -3.28 16.69 3.84
C ILE A 231 -2.49 15.87 2.82
N SER A 232 -2.97 15.84 1.59
CA SER A 232 -2.24 15.29 0.46
C SER A 232 -1.41 16.39 -0.18
N TYR A 233 -0.14 16.13 -0.43
CA TYR A 233 0.74 17.03 -1.18
C TYR A 233 1.08 16.39 -2.52
N ALA A 234 0.85 17.13 -3.59
CA ALA A 234 1.37 16.81 -4.92
C ALA A 234 2.58 17.70 -5.18
N VAL A 235 3.72 17.11 -5.52
CA VAL A 235 4.92 17.81 -5.96
C VAL A 235 5.12 17.49 -7.43
N PHE A 236 5.07 18.50 -8.27
CA PHE A 236 5.27 18.41 -9.73
C PHE A 236 6.69 18.85 -10.08
#